data_a9387bdf72ed81a80af9b509bf8e3d11
#
_entry.id   a9387bdf72ed81a80af9b509bf8e3d11
#
_cell.length_a   1.000
_cell.length_b   1.000
_cell.length_c   1.000
_cell.angle_alpha   90.00
_cell.angle_beta   90.00
_cell.angle_gamma   90.00
#
_symmetry.space_group_name_H-M   'P 1'
#
loop_
_entity.id
_entity.type
_entity.pdbx_description
1 polymer ?
#
loop_
_entity_poly.entity_id
_entity_poly.type
_entity_poly.pdbx_seq_one_letter_code
_entity_poly.pdbx_strand_id
1 'polypeptide(L)'
;DHQHGNFPDEQRTNLFYHVSTDEVYGALGETGFFTEETSYDPKSPYSASKAASDHLVRAYGNTYGLPFIISNCSTNYGPNHFPEKLIPLCIHNIINEKPLPIYGDGKYTRDWLYVVDHAKALFQIFNESKTGKTYNIGGWNEWQNIDLIKELIKQMDAKLGRPEGYSEKLITFVKDRPGHDKRYAIDATKLNEDLGWKPSV
;
A
#
# COMPACT_ATOMS: atom_id res chain seq x y z
N ASP A 1 19.85 35.29 6.42
CA ASP A 1 20.07 34.03 7.14
C ASP A 1 18.72 33.45 7.51
N HIS A 2 18.16 32.65 6.60
CA HIS A 2 16.97 31.84 6.91
C HIS A 2 17.44 30.63 7.72
N GLN A 3 17.37 30.73 9.04
CA GLN A 3 17.54 29.60 9.92
C GLN A 3 16.40 28.62 9.61
N HIS A 4 16.73 27.49 9.03
CA HIS A 4 15.81 26.35 8.92
C HIS A 4 15.46 25.93 10.34
N GLY A 5 14.27 26.33 10.80
CA GLY A 5 13.80 26.01 12.14
C GLY A 5 13.58 24.53 12.29
N ASN A 6 14.57 23.82 12.85
CA ASN A 6 14.31 22.56 13.52
C ASN A 6 13.47 22.91 14.76
N PHE A 7 12.15 22.77 14.64
CA PHE A 7 11.29 22.83 15.81
C PHE A 7 11.67 21.66 16.73
N PRO A 8 12.01 21.92 18.00
CA PRO A 8 12.24 20.87 18.96
C PRO A 8 11.01 19.95 19.04
N ASP A 9 11.22 18.64 19.12
CA ASP A 9 10.13 17.65 19.26
C ASP A 9 9.18 17.96 20.43
N GLU A 10 9.61 18.74 21.41
CA GLU A 10 8.84 19.20 22.56
C GLU A 10 7.74 20.24 22.25
N GLN A 11 7.71 20.80 21.02
CA GLN A 11 6.74 21.81 20.59
C GLN A 11 5.77 21.32 19.51
N ARG A 12 5.46 20.02 19.48
CA ARG A 12 4.49 19.45 18.54
C ARG A 12 3.05 19.85 18.85
N THR A 13 2.72 21.12 18.73
CA THR A 13 1.33 21.58 18.84
C THR A 13 0.53 21.29 17.56
N ASN A 14 1.20 21.20 16.40
CA ASN A 14 0.55 20.95 15.09
C ASN A 14 1.46 20.12 14.18
N LEU A 15 1.18 18.83 14.02
CA LEU A 15 1.88 17.96 13.08
C LEU A 15 0.99 17.66 11.87
N PHE A 16 1.49 17.90 10.67
CA PHE A 16 0.85 17.46 9.44
C PHE A 16 1.33 16.07 9.06
N TYR A 17 0.48 15.06 9.25
CA TYR A 17 0.80 13.69 8.84
C TYR A 17 0.14 13.38 7.49
N HIS A 18 0.96 13.17 6.47
CA HIS A 18 0.53 12.88 5.11
C HIS A 18 0.62 11.39 4.83
N VAL A 19 -0.54 10.74 4.60
CA VAL A 19 -0.61 9.33 4.19
C VAL A 19 -0.63 9.26 2.67
N SER A 20 0.43 8.71 2.08
CA SER A 20 0.64 8.54 0.65
C SER A 20 0.60 7.05 0.24
N THR A 21 1.18 6.69 -0.87
CA THR A 21 1.12 5.37 -1.49
C THR A 21 2.47 4.99 -2.13
N ASP A 22 2.76 3.72 -2.23
CA ASP A 22 3.91 3.19 -2.96
C ASP A 22 3.84 3.42 -4.48
N GLU A 23 2.65 3.66 -5.01
CA GLU A 23 2.46 3.95 -6.44
C GLU A 23 3.20 5.22 -6.91
N VAL A 24 3.63 6.10 -5.99
CA VAL A 24 4.45 7.28 -6.33
C VAL A 24 5.83 6.91 -6.88
N TYR A 25 6.35 5.74 -6.52
CA TYR A 25 7.66 5.26 -6.98
C TYR A 25 7.65 4.68 -8.41
N GLY A 26 6.48 4.40 -8.98
CA GLY A 26 6.34 3.76 -10.28
C GLY A 26 6.31 2.24 -10.21
N ALA A 27 6.82 1.55 -11.22
CA ALA A 27 6.82 0.09 -11.33
C ALA A 27 8.20 -0.50 -11.09
N LEU A 28 8.26 -1.60 -10.32
CA LEU A 28 9.45 -2.43 -10.20
C LEU A 28 9.54 -3.45 -11.35
N GLY A 29 10.78 -3.88 -11.64
CA GLY A 29 11.04 -5.10 -12.38
C GLY A 29 10.76 -6.37 -11.58
N GLU A 30 11.42 -7.47 -11.97
CA GLU A 30 11.22 -8.78 -11.29
C GLU A 30 11.79 -8.81 -9.87
N THR A 31 12.76 -7.96 -9.56
CA THR A 31 13.49 -7.92 -8.30
C THR A 31 13.59 -6.51 -7.73
N GLY A 32 14.07 -6.40 -6.49
CA GLY A 32 14.26 -5.13 -5.79
C GLY A 32 13.03 -4.68 -5.01
N PHE A 33 13.20 -3.59 -4.26
CA PHE A 33 12.18 -2.94 -3.44
C PHE A 33 12.30 -1.43 -3.56
N PHE A 34 11.19 -0.72 -3.41
CA PHE A 34 11.21 0.72 -3.23
C PHE A 34 11.64 1.06 -1.80
N THR A 35 12.63 1.90 -1.69
CA THR A 35 13.04 2.53 -0.44
C THR A 35 12.59 3.99 -0.40
N GLU A 36 12.72 4.65 0.74
CA GLU A 36 12.41 6.09 0.86
C GLU A 36 13.33 6.98 0.04
N GLU A 37 14.47 6.45 -0.43
CA GLU A 37 15.44 7.14 -1.32
C GLU A 37 15.11 6.92 -2.81
N THR A 38 14.15 6.04 -3.12
CA THR A 38 13.75 5.79 -4.51
C THR A 38 13.11 7.03 -5.12
N SER A 39 13.58 7.44 -6.29
CA SER A 39 13.01 8.56 -7.03
C SER A 39 11.56 8.27 -7.43
N TYR A 40 10.70 9.28 -7.35
CA TYR A 40 9.31 9.18 -7.81
C TYR A 40 9.23 9.09 -9.33
N ASP A 41 8.44 8.14 -9.83
CA ASP A 41 8.18 7.91 -11.25
C ASP A 41 6.72 7.46 -11.48
N PRO A 42 5.72 8.27 -11.08
CA PRO A 42 4.31 7.89 -11.12
C PRO A 42 3.83 7.67 -12.55
N LYS A 43 3.08 6.58 -12.80
CA LYS A 43 2.63 6.17 -14.14
C LYS A 43 1.12 6.38 -14.37
N SER A 44 0.37 6.80 -13.35
CA SER A 44 -1.07 7.06 -13.48
C SER A 44 -1.43 8.46 -12.99
N PRO A 45 -2.58 9.05 -13.41
CA PRO A 45 -3.05 10.32 -12.87
C PRO A 45 -3.21 10.31 -11.35
N TYR A 46 -3.63 9.19 -10.77
CA TYR A 46 -3.73 9.02 -9.32
C TYR A 46 -2.35 9.10 -8.66
N SER A 47 -1.41 8.28 -9.08
CA SER A 47 -0.06 8.26 -8.49
C SER A 47 0.67 9.58 -8.70
N ALA A 48 0.47 10.25 -9.84
CA ALA A 48 1.00 11.58 -10.11
C ALA A 48 0.43 12.64 -9.15
N SER A 49 -0.88 12.60 -8.87
CA SER A 49 -1.51 13.51 -7.91
C SER A 49 -1.01 13.30 -6.48
N LYS A 50 -0.77 12.04 -6.09
CA LYS A 50 -0.20 11.70 -4.79
C LYS A 50 1.26 12.15 -4.68
N ALA A 51 2.07 11.91 -5.71
CA ALA A 51 3.46 12.40 -5.77
C ALA A 51 3.52 13.93 -5.69
N ALA A 52 2.65 14.64 -6.39
CA ALA A 52 2.54 16.10 -6.29
C ALA A 52 2.20 16.55 -4.87
N SER A 53 1.28 15.85 -4.18
CA SER A 53 0.92 16.13 -2.79
C SER A 53 2.11 15.92 -1.85
N ASP A 54 2.88 14.85 -2.01
CA ASP A 54 4.09 14.58 -1.23
C ASP A 54 5.14 15.69 -1.40
N HIS A 55 5.34 16.15 -2.64
CA HIS A 55 6.25 17.25 -2.93
C HIS A 55 5.77 18.59 -2.32
N LEU A 56 4.46 18.86 -2.36
CA LEU A 56 3.90 20.06 -1.72
C LEU A 56 4.12 20.04 -0.21
N VAL A 57 3.89 18.91 0.45
CA VAL A 57 4.13 18.78 1.89
C VAL A 57 5.59 19.05 2.24
N ARG A 58 6.53 18.46 1.49
CA ARG A 58 7.98 18.72 1.67
C ARG A 58 8.33 20.20 1.41
N ALA A 59 7.75 20.80 0.36
CA ALA A 59 7.99 22.19 0.03
C ALA A 59 7.49 23.13 1.14
N TYR A 60 6.31 22.90 1.70
CA TYR A 60 5.80 23.64 2.85
C TYR A 60 6.65 23.47 4.09
N GLY A 61 7.14 22.26 4.35
CA GLY A 61 8.10 22.00 5.42
C GLY A 61 9.38 22.81 5.24
N ASN A 62 9.98 22.75 4.06
CA ASN A 62 11.23 23.44 3.75
C ASN A 62 11.10 24.97 3.71
N THR A 63 9.97 25.50 3.19
CA THR A 63 9.79 26.94 2.98
C THR A 63 9.23 27.64 4.22
N TYR A 64 8.28 27.00 4.90
CA TYR A 64 7.52 27.64 5.98
C TYR A 64 7.71 26.97 7.34
N GLY A 65 8.55 25.93 7.42
CA GLY A 65 8.79 25.20 8.67
C GLY A 65 7.59 24.38 9.14
N LEU A 66 6.69 23.97 8.24
CA LEU A 66 5.57 23.08 8.60
C LEU A 66 6.12 21.77 9.17
N PRO A 67 5.81 21.41 10.43
CA PRO A 67 6.16 20.11 10.95
C PRO A 67 5.36 19.04 10.23
N PHE A 68 6.03 18.12 9.52
CA PHE A 68 5.35 17.09 8.75
C PHE A 68 5.99 15.72 8.91
N ILE A 69 5.20 14.68 8.63
CA ILE A 69 5.64 13.30 8.39
C ILE A 69 4.90 12.80 7.14
N ILE A 70 5.58 11.98 6.33
CA ILE A 70 4.98 11.33 5.16
C ILE A 70 5.11 9.82 5.37
N SER A 71 4.07 9.06 5.01
CA SER A 71 4.16 7.61 4.89
C SER A 71 3.65 7.13 3.54
N ASN A 72 4.39 6.22 2.91
CA ASN A 72 4.01 5.54 1.69
C ASN A 72 3.68 4.09 2.03
N CYS A 73 2.43 3.67 1.84
CA CYS A 73 2.01 2.32 2.20
C CYS A 73 1.79 1.44 0.98
N SER A 74 1.99 0.14 1.17
CA SER A 74 1.63 -0.90 0.21
C SER A 74 0.12 -1.16 0.18
N THR A 75 -0.31 -2.14 -0.61
CA THR A 75 -1.72 -2.45 -0.82
C THR A 75 -2.39 -2.96 0.45
N ASN A 76 -3.34 -2.22 0.98
CA ASN A 76 -4.05 -2.58 2.21
C ASN A 76 -5.15 -3.60 1.96
N TYR A 77 -5.37 -4.50 2.94
CA TYR A 77 -6.52 -5.41 2.98
C TYR A 77 -7.04 -5.56 4.42
N GLY A 78 -8.28 -6.01 4.55
CA GLY A 78 -8.86 -6.31 5.86
C GLY A 78 -10.32 -5.85 6.00
N PRO A 79 -10.85 -5.80 7.23
CA PRO A 79 -12.20 -5.35 7.51
C PRO A 79 -12.48 -3.95 6.94
N ASN A 80 -13.71 -3.74 6.45
CA ASN A 80 -14.16 -2.48 5.84
C ASN A 80 -13.43 -2.10 4.53
N HIS A 81 -12.72 -3.02 3.91
CA HIS A 81 -12.12 -2.82 2.60
C HIS A 81 -13.22 -2.51 1.56
N PHE A 82 -12.99 -1.48 0.74
CA PHE A 82 -14.02 -1.00 -0.20
C PHE A 82 -14.46 -2.11 -1.17
N PRO A 83 -15.77 -2.32 -1.40
CA PRO A 83 -16.32 -3.49 -2.10
C PRO A 83 -15.82 -3.72 -3.52
N GLU A 84 -15.36 -2.68 -4.22
CA GLU A 84 -14.84 -2.77 -5.59
C GLU A 84 -13.38 -3.26 -5.66
N LYS A 85 -12.69 -3.34 -4.52
CA LYS A 85 -11.31 -3.81 -4.47
C LYS A 85 -11.24 -5.33 -4.59
N LEU A 86 -10.08 -5.85 -5.01
CA LEU A 86 -9.90 -7.24 -5.43
C LEU A 86 -10.45 -8.26 -4.43
N ILE A 87 -10.02 -8.21 -3.18
CA ILE A 87 -10.39 -9.22 -2.16
C ILE A 87 -11.91 -9.20 -1.88
N PRO A 88 -12.53 -8.07 -1.47
CA PRO A 88 -13.96 -8.07 -1.18
C PRO A 88 -14.83 -8.34 -2.42
N LEU A 89 -14.42 -7.89 -3.60
CA LEU A 89 -15.11 -8.19 -4.85
C LEU A 89 -15.08 -9.71 -5.14
N CYS A 90 -13.92 -10.35 -5.00
CA CYS A 90 -13.80 -11.79 -5.21
C CYS A 90 -14.65 -12.57 -4.20
N ILE A 91 -14.62 -12.21 -2.92
CA ILE A 91 -15.45 -12.85 -1.87
C ILE A 91 -16.93 -12.72 -2.23
N HIS A 92 -17.39 -11.51 -2.56
CA HIS A 92 -18.77 -11.27 -2.97
C HIS A 92 -19.16 -12.10 -4.19
N ASN A 93 -18.30 -12.16 -5.20
CA ASN A 93 -18.57 -12.88 -6.44
C ASN A 93 -18.56 -14.42 -6.23
N ILE A 94 -17.67 -14.95 -5.41
CA ILE A 94 -17.66 -16.37 -5.04
C ILE A 94 -18.97 -16.76 -4.35
N ILE A 95 -19.43 -15.98 -3.38
CA ILE A 95 -20.68 -16.23 -2.67
C ILE A 95 -21.86 -16.28 -3.64
N ASN A 96 -21.91 -15.34 -4.60
CA ASN A 96 -23.00 -15.19 -5.55
C ASN A 96 -22.81 -15.91 -6.89
N GLU A 97 -21.78 -16.75 -7.00
CA GLU A 97 -21.42 -17.50 -8.22
C GLU A 97 -21.26 -16.62 -9.47
N LYS A 98 -20.71 -15.42 -9.28
CA LYS A 98 -20.43 -14.45 -10.35
C LYS A 98 -18.99 -14.58 -10.86
N PRO A 99 -18.70 -14.12 -12.10
CA PRO A 99 -17.34 -14.13 -12.65
C PRO A 99 -16.33 -13.39 -11.76
N LEU A 100 -15.11 -13.95 -11.64
CA LEU A 100 -13.96 -13.35 -10.97
C LEU A 100 -13.07 -12.69 -12.05
N PRO A 101 -13.17 -11.39 -12.28
CA PRO A 101 -12.42 -10.72 -13.34
C PRO A 101 -10.94 -10.61 -12.96
N ILE A 102 -10.07 -11.22 -13.77
CA ILE A 102 -8.62 -11.14 -13.64
C ILE A 102 -8.07 -10.33 -14.80
N TYR A 103 -7.41 -9.21 -14.50
CA TYR A 103 -6.79 -8.36 -15.51
C TYR A 103 -5.54 -9.00 -16.10
N GLY A 104 -5.40 -8.93 -17.43
CA GLY A 104 -4.27 -9.47 -18.18
C GLY A 104 -4.10 -10.98 -17.95
N ASP A 105 -2.90 -11.41 -17.56
CA ASP A 105 -2.56 -12.79 -17.25
C ASP A 105 -2.63 -13.13 -15.74
N GLY A 106 -3.03 -12.16 -14.91
CA GLY A 106 -3.13 -12.30 -13.46
C GLY A 106 -1.81 -12.26 -12.70
N LYS A 107 -0.68 -12.01 -13.36
CA LYS A 107 0.66 -12.05 -12.76
C LYS A 107 1.11 -10.72 -12.14
N TYR A 108 0.20 -9.76 -12.03
CA TYR A 108 0.47 -8.53 -11.32
C TYR A 108 0.72 -8.82 -9.84
N THR A 109 1.87 -8.38 -9.34
CA THR A 109 2.30 -8.63 -7.96
C THR A 109 2.03 -7.41 -7.10
N ARG A 110 1.48 -7.63 -5.92
CA ARG A 110 1.24 -6.61 -4.89
C ARG A 110 1.77 -7.09 -3.56
N ASP A 111 2.35 -6.18 -2.81
CA ASP A 111 2.65 -6.38 -1.39
C ASP A 111 1.40 -6.06 -0.58
N TRP A 112 0.90 -7.03 0.18
CA TRP A 112 -0.36 -6.92 0.92
C TRP A 112 -0.13 -6.66 2.39
N LEU A 113 -0.64 -5.53 2.86
CA LEU A 113 -0.51 -5.05 4.23
C LEU A 113 -1.86 -5.14 4.95
N TYR A 114 -1.91 -5.83 6.08
CA TYR A 114 -3.12 -5.89 6.89
C TYR A 114 -3.45 -4.51 7.47
N VAL A 115 -4.68 -4.05 7.28
CA VAL A 115 -5.09 -2.67 7.60
C VAL A 115 -4.90 -2.29 9.06
N VAL A 116 -5.04 -3.26 9.99
CA VAL A 116 -4.82 -3.01 11.42
C VAL A 116 -3.32 -2.78 11.71
N ASP A 117 -2.44 -3.51 11.03
CA ASP A 117 -1.00 -3.27 11.16
C ASP A 117 -0.59 -1.94 10.55
N HIS A 118 -1.20 -1.55 9.41
CA HIS A 118 -1.03 -0.20 8.88
C HIS A 118 -1.47 0.87 9.89
N ALA A 119 -2.66 0.72 10.49
CA ALA A 119 -3.14 1.67 11.50
C ALA A 119 -2.21 1.77 12.71
N LYS A 120 -1.66 0.63 13.18
CA LYS A 120 -0.65 0.61 14.26
C LYS A 120 0.63 1.33 13.84
N ALA A 121 1.12 1.11 12.60
CA ALA A 121 2.28 1.81 12.07
C ALA A 121 2.05 3.32 12.05
N LEU A 122 0.90 3.78 11.52
CA LEU A 122 0.55 5.21 11.50
C LEU A 122 0.53 5.81 12.91
N PHE A 123 -0.07 5.11 13.87
CA PHE A 123 -0.13 5.56 15.26
C PHE A 123 1.26 5.64 15.89
N GLN A 124 2.10 4.63 15.68
CA GLN A 124 3.45 4.59 16.21
C GLN A 124 4.32 5.69 15.59
N ILE A 125 4.30 5.83 14.25
CA ILE A 125 5.02 6.90 13.54
C ILE A 125 4.58 8.28 14.05
N PHE A 126 3.27 8.50 14.22
CA PHE A 126 2.74 9.77 14.72
C PHE A 126 3.28 10.13 16.10
N ASN A 127 3.39 9.17 17.01
CA ASN A 127 3.80 9.42 18.39
C ASN A 127 5.32 9.43 18.61
N GLU A 128 6.07 8.62 17.86
CA GLU A 128 7.47 8.31 18.16
C GLU A 128 8.46 8.85 17.12
N SER A 129 8.01 9.13 15.88
CA SER A 129 8.91 9.61 14.83
C SER A 129 9.28 11.08 14.99
N LYS A 130 10.43 11.43 14.46
CA LYS A 130 10.83 12.83 14.28
C LYS A 130 10.13 13.48 13.09
N THR A 131 9.90 14.78 13.15
CA THR A 131 9.37 15.57 12.03
C THR A 131 10.30 15.57 10.83
N GLY A 132 9.77 15.80 9.63
CA GLY A 132 10.54 15.84 8.38
C GLY A 132 10.91 14.45 7.83
N LYS A 133 10.42 13.37 8.44
CA LYS A 133 10.71 12.00 8.01
C LYS A 133 9.68 11.47 7.02
N THR A 134 10.14 10.56 6.16
CA THR A 134 9.30 9.73 5.32
C THR A 134 9.53 8.26 5.71
N TYR A 135 8.46 7.47 5.77
CA TYR A 135 8.51 6.04 6.06
C TYR A 135 7.71 5.24 5.04
N ASN A 136 8.30 4.16 4.56
CA ASN A 136 7.59 3.12 3.85
C ASN A 136 6.95 2.15 4.85
N ILE A 137 5.70 1.75 4.58
CA ILE A 137 4.95 0.79 5.39
C ILE A 137 4.51 -0.35 4.49
N GLY A 138 5.25 -1.46 4.52
CA GLY A 138 5.02 -2.66 3.70
C GLY A 138 4.67 -3.89 4.52
N GLY A 139 4.00 -4.85 3.88
CA GLY A 139 3.61 -6.12 4.48
C GLY A 139 4.69 -7.19 4.40
N TRP A 140 5.70 -7.01 3.52
CA TRP A 140 6.63 -8.06 3.09
C TRP A 140 5.91 -9.34 2.63
N ASN A 141 4.74 -9.15 2.02
CA ASN A 141 3.80 -10.22 1.69
C ASN A 141 3.34 -10.08 0.23
N GLU A 142 4.25 -10.41 -0.68
CA GLU A 142 4.01 -10.30 -2.12
C GLU A 142 3.19 -11.49 -2.64
N TRP A 143 2.11 -11.18 -3.35
CA TRP A 143 1.28 -12.16 -4.06
C TRP A 143 1.01 -11.73 -5.49
N GLN A 144 1.08 -12.68 -6.43
CA GLN A 144 0.46 -12.49 -7.72
C GLN A 144 -1.07 -12.53 -7.58
N ASN A 145 -1.78 -11.68 -8.31
CA ASN A 145 -3.24 -11.60 -8.19
C ASN A 145 -3.92 -12.96 -8.43
N ILE A 146 -3.42 -13.75 -9.39
CA ILE A 146 -3.99 -15.08 -9.68
C ILE A 146 -3.83 -16.04 -8.51
N ASP A 147 -2.67 -16.02 -7.85
CA ASP A 147 -2.40 -16.93 -6.72
C ASP A 147 -3.21 -16.51 -5.48
N LEU A 148 -3.33 -15.21 -5.24
CA LEU A 148 -4.20 -14.69 -4.18
C LEU A 148 -5.67 -15.09 -4.41
N ILE A 149 -6.16 -14.98 -5.66
CA ILE A 149 -7.54 -15.38 -5.98
C ILE A 149 -7.75 -16.87 -5.77
N LYS A 150 -6.80 -17.73 -6.16
CA LYS A 150 -6.88 -19.16 -5.89
C LYS A 150 -6.92 -19.48 -4.39
N GLU A 151 -6.10 -18.79 -3.59
CA GLU A 151 -6.14 -18.95 -2.13
C GLU A 151 -7.50 -18.50 -1.56
N LEU A 152 -8.05 -17.37 -2.04
CA LEU A 152 -9.39 -16.92 -1.66
C LEU A 152 -10.47 -17.95 -2.03
N ILE A 153 -10.40 -18.54 -3.22
CA ILE A 153 -11.32 -19.59 -3.67
C ILE A 153 -11.25 -20.78 -2.71
N LYS A 154 -10.05 -21.28 -2.42
CA LYS A 154 -9.84 -22.40 -1.51
C LYS A 154 -10.47 -22.14 -0.14
N GLN A 155 -10.22 -20.97 0.45
CA GLN A 155 -10.77 -20.60 1.75
C GLN A 155 -12.29 -20.42 1.71
N MET A 156 -12.82 -19.83 0.65
CA MET A 156 -14.24 -19.59 0.51
C MET A 156 -15.03 -20.88 0.21
N ASP A 157 -14.53 -21.74 -0.67
CA ASP A 157 -15.16 -23.04 -0.96
C ASP A 157 -15.25 -23.88 0.32
N ALA A 158 -14.18 -23.96 1.10
CA ALA A 158 -14.20 -24.63 2.39
C ALA A 158 -15.25 -24.05 3.35
N LYS A 159 -15.34 -22.72 3.48
CA LYS A 159 -16.33 -22.05 4.34
C LYS A 159 -17.78 -22.24 3.87
N LEU A 160 -17.98 -22.40 2.57
CA LEU A 160 -19.30 -22.60 1.96
C LEU A 160 -19.69 -24.08 1.86
N GLY A 161 -18.83 -25.02 2.33
CA GLY A 161 -19.05 -26.46 2.23
C GLY A 161 -19.00 -26.98 0.81
N ARG A 162 -18.29 -26.30 -0.09
CA ARG A 162 -18.09 -26.69 -1.49
C ARG A 162 -16.84 -27.57 -1.63
N PRO A 163 -16.74 -28.43 -2.66
CA PRO A 163 -15.50 -29.10 -2.98
C PRO A 163 -14.36 -28.12 -3.25
N GLU A 164 -13.12 -28.50 -2.92
CA GLU A 164 -11.93 -27.69 -3.21
C GLU A 164 -11.85 -27.35 -4.71
N GLY A 165 -11.64 -26.07 -5.02
CA GLY A 165 -11.54 -25.56 -6.39
C GLY A 165 -12.89 -25.43 -7.13
N TYR A 166 -14.02 -25.66 -6.45
CA TYR A 166 -15.33 -25.52 -7.07
C TYR A 166 -15.55 -24.18 -7.75
N SER A 167 -15.07 -23.11 -7.13
CA SER A 167 -15.24 -21.74 -7.64
C SER A 167 -14.18 -21.31 -8.65
N GLU A 168 -13.18 -22.16 -8.99
CA GLU A 168 -12.16 -21.81 -10.01
C GLU A 168 -12.78 -21.60 -11.40
N LYS A 169 -13.90 -22.28 -11.71
CA LYS A 169 -14.68 -22.05 -12.93
C LYS A 169 -15.18 -20.62 -13.13
N LEU A 170 -15.19 -19.81 -12.06
CA LEU A 170 -15.61 -18.41 -12.10
C LEU A 170 -14.49 -17.47 -12.58
N ILE A 171 -13.24 -17.95 -12.61
CA ILE A 171 -12.10 -17.15 -13.08
C ILE A 171 -12.31 -16.75 -14.53
N THR A 172 -12.27 -15.45 -14.79
CA THR A 172 -12.47 -14.88 -16.13
C THR A 172 -11.38 -13.85 -16.40
N PHE A 173 -10.51 -14.13 -17.37
CA PHE A 173 -9.49 -13.18 -17.79
C PHE A 173 -10.12 -12.05 -18.62
N VAL A 174 -9.80 -10.81 -18.25
CA VAL A 174 -10.30 -9.61 -18.92
C VAL A 174 -9.15 -8.76 -19.44
N LYS A 175 -9.47 -7.87 -20.39
CA LYS A 175 -8.46 -6.94 -20.95
C LYS A 175 -7.85 -6.10 -19.82
N ASP A 176 -6.54 -5.95 -19.89
CA ASP A 176 -5.81 -5.16 -18.91
C ASP A 176 -6.10 -3.66 -18.98
N ARG A 177 -5.88 -2.97 -17.87
CA ARG A 177 -6.05 -1.52 -17.76
C ARG A 177 -4.81 -0.80 -18.32
N PRO A 178 -4.98 0.34 -19.04
CA PRO A 178 -3.85 1.18 -19.42
C PRO A 178 -3.06 1.66 -18.19
N GLY A 179 -1.73 1.66 -18.28
CA GLY A 179 -0.87 2.15 -17.19
C GLY A 179 -0.87 1.27 -15.93
N HIS A 180 -1.17 -0.01 -16.07
CA HIS A 180 -1.18 -0.94 -14.95
C HIS A 180 0.23 -1.45 -14.66
N ASP A 181 0.82 -1.00 -13.57
CA ASP A 181 2.17 -1.37 -13.14
C ASP A 181 2.23 -2.83 -12.68
N LYS A 182 3.24 -3.56 -13.15
CA LYS A 182 3.34 -5.02 -12.96
C LYS A 182 3.61 -5.42 -11.52
N ARG A 183 4.49 -4.70 -10.82
CA ARG A 183 4.90 -5.07 -9.46
C ARG A 183 5.13 -3.85 -8.59
N TYR A 184 4.57 -3.91 -7.38
CA TYR A 184 4.89 -3.02 -6.27
C TYR A 184 5.38 -3.84 -5.09
N ALA A 185 6.52 -3.45 -4.54
CA ALA A 185 7.04 -3.98 -3.30
C ALA A 185 7.86 -2.90 -2.58
N ILE A 186 7.60 -2.71 -1.29
CA ILE A 186 8.27 -1.67 -0.51
C ILE A 186 9.18 -2.29 0.55
N ASP A 187 10.30 -1.62 0.79
CA ASP A 187 11.17 -1.91 1.90
C ASP A 187 10.73 -1.07 3.12
N ALA A 188 10.28 -1.73 4.17
CA ALA A 188 9.90 -1.12 5.44
C ALA A 188 11.02 -1.24 6.51
N THR A 189 12.25 -1.57 6.12
CA THR A 189 13.39 -1.77 7.02
C THR A 189 13.65 -0.53 7.88
N LYS A 190 13.60 0.65 7.30
CA LYS A 190 13.78 1.92 8.03
C LYS A 190 12.77 2.09 9.16
N LEU A 191 11.50 1.79 8.93
CA LEU A 191 10.47 1.85 9.97
C LEU A 191 10.75 0.85 11.09
N ASN A 192 11.23 -0.33 10.74
CA ASN A 192 11.64 -1.33 11.73
C ASN A 192 12.87 -0.90 12.53
N GLU A 193 13.90 -0.36 11.88
CA GLU A 193 15.13 0.09 12.55
C GLU A 193 14.89 1.30 13.44
N ASP A 194 14.13 2.30 12.97
CA ASP A 194 13.90 3.53 13.70
C ASP A 194 12.91 3.35 14.87
N LEU A 195 11.86 2.54 14.70
CA LEU A 195 10.72 2.44 15.62
C LEU A 195 10.37 1.01 16.07
N GLY A 196 11.08 -0.03 15.59
CA GLY A 196 10.81 -1.41 15.95
C GLY A 196 9.53 -2.02 15.39
N TRP A 197 8.84 -1.32 14.48
CA TRP A 197 7.58 -1.80 13.90
C TRP A 197 7.80 -2.96 12.91
N LYS A 198 6.89 -3.94 13.00
CA LYS A 198 6.77 -5.06 12.04
C LYS A 198 5.30 -5.40 11.82
N PRO A 199 4.90 -5.85 10.61
CA PRO A 199 3.58 -6.41 10.43
C PRO A 199 3.41 -7.67 11.29
N SER A 200 2.20 -7.90 11.79
CA SER A 200 1.88 -9.04 12.67
C SER A 200 1.23 -10.20 11.90
N VAL A 201 0.82 -9.97 10.64
CA VAL A 201 0.12 -10.93 9.79
C VAL A 201 0.82 -11.03 8.44
#